data_8bc0a0fa8c75cdd5b7cad3ba40f1ba0a
#
_entry.id   8bc0a0fa8c75cdd5b7cad3ba40f1ba0a
#
_cell.length_a   1.000
_cell.length_b   1.000
_cell.length_c   1.000
_cell.angle_alpha   90.00
_cell.angle_beta   90.00
_cell.angle_gamma   90.00
#
_symmetry.space_group_name_H-M   'P 1'
#
loop_
_entity.id
_entity.type
_entity.pdbx_description
1 polymer ?
#
loop_
_entity_poly.entity_id
_entity_poly.type
_entity_poly.pdbx_seq_one_letter_code
_entity_poly.pdbx_strand_id
1 'polypeptide(L)'
;FPYSVTSFSFAQENKWDILPRIVSLDLCSDQIVLILADQNQVAAISTAADDVYSFYREKAVFFPKTRGKIEEIIMLEPDVVMQTYSATMNMGKMTKRIGASLIELNYSNEPEILYKNIKMAGKVLRQNDRASQFNKRYANRINKIKNQPRSKLKIAYVTPSGVTAGIGTSVNDIIKLSGFESYAATHNFKGWLNLPIENLIMDPPDIFITGYFEDKAVTQSNWSLARHNSLIKMMKNIPTVNIPSSYLSCNGLFIVDAAEHIRTSIFEKINLFSDIEVSK
;
A
#
# COMPACT_ATOMS: atom_id res chain seq x y z
N PHE A 1 19.72 4.39 69.30
CA PHE A 1 19.88 4.34 67.84
C PHE A 1 18.51 4.64 67.18
N PRO A 2 18.32 5.74 66.41
CA PRO A 2 17.08 5.99 65.69
C PRO A 2 17.16 5.28 64.36
N TYR A 3 16.19 4.42 64.08
CA TYR A 3 15.98 3.83 62.75
C TYR A 3 15.35 4.90 61.81
N SER A 4 16.12 5.30 60.80
CA SER A 4 15.62 6.14 59.70
C SER A 4 14.81 5.27 58.76
N VAL A 5 13.49 5.52 58.72
CA VAL A 5 12.58 4.91 57.73
C VAL A 5 12.69 5.75 56.46
N THR A 6 13.42 5.24 55.47
CA THR A 6 13.40 5.79 54.11
C THR A 6 12.09 5.45 53.47
N SER A 7 11.20 6.44 53.33
CA SER A 7 9.97 6.35 52.54
C SER A 7 10.31 6.22 51.03
N PHE A 8 10.12 5.03 50.49
CA PHE A 8 10.09 4.85 49.04
C PHE A 8 8.84 5.53 48.47
N SER A 9 9.01 6.69 47.87
CA SER A 9 7.99 7.32 47.06
C SER A 9 7.85 6.54 45.73
N PHE A 10 6.79 5.72 45.61
CA PHE A 10 6.37 5.22 44.34
C PHE A 10 5.90 6.44 43.53
N ALA A 11 6.66 6.82 42.51
CA ALA A 11 6.22 7.77 41.53
C ALA A 11 4.92 7.21 40.89
N GLN A 12 3.82 7.89 41.11
CA GLN A 12 2.52 7.58 40.51
C GLN A 12 2.68 7.87 39.01
N GLU A 13 2.90 6.84 38.20
CA GLU A 13 2.91 6.98 36.75
C GLU A 13 1.59 7.61 36.35
N ASN A 14 1.66 8.83 35.81
CA ASN A 14 0.49 9.52 35.31
C ASN A 14 -0.11 8.69 34.17
N LYS A 15 -1.38 8.31 34.26
CA LYS A 15 -2.13 7.60 33.23
C LYS A 15 -2.05 8.29 31.85
N TRP A 16 -1.54 9.51 31.81
CA TRP A 16 -1.33 10.31 30.60
C TRP A 16 0.01 10.03 29.89
N ASP A 17 0.95 9.33 30.53
CA ASP A 17 2.26 8.97 29.95
C ASP A 17 2.21 7.61 29.23
N ILE A 18 1.16 6.81 29.44
CA ILE A 18 1.01 5.51 28.78
C ILE A 18 0.42 5.72 27.39
N LEU A 19 1.17 5.35 26.36
CA LEU A 19 0.71 5.37 24.98
C LEU A 19 -0.38 4.31 24.76
N PRO A 20 -1.41 4.62 23.93
CA PRO A 20 -2.52 3.70 23.70
C PRO A 20 -2.08 2.42 23.00
N ARG A 21 -2.63 1.30 23.47
CA ARG A 21 -2.37 -0.04 22.96
C ARG A 21 -3.28 -0.32 21.76
N ILE A 22 -2.71 -0.73 20.61
CA ILE A 22 -3.45 -0.88 19.36
C ILE A 22 -3.49 -2.32 18.84
N VAL A 23 -4.64 -2.71 18.28
CA VAL A 23 -4.83 -3.87 17.42
C VAL A 23 -5.24 -3.41 16.04
N SER A 24 -4.56 -3.89 15.00
CA SER A 24 -4.89 -3.65 13.59
C SER A 24 -5.46 -4.92 12.96
N LEU A 25 -6.51 -4.78 12.12
CA LEU A 25 -7.33 -5.91 11.66
C LEU A 25 -7.19 -6.25 10.18
N ASP A 26 -6.56 -5.40 9.39
CA ASP A 26 -6.37 -5.63 7.96
C ASP A 26 -5.04 -5.08 7.46
N LEU A 27 -4.64 -5.53 6.25
CA LEU A 27 -3.39 -5.16 5.62
C LEU A 27 -3.13 -3.65 5.62
N CYS A 28 -4.14 -2.84 5.28
CA CYS A 28 -3.91 -1.41 5.07
C CYS A 28 -3.84 -0.62 6.38
N SER A 29 -4.61 -1.01 7.38
CA SER A 29 -4.48 -0.47 8.74
C SER A 29 -3.14 -0.91 9.37
N ASP A 30 -2.65 -2.13 9.09
CA ASP A 30 -1.32 -2.59 9.52
C ASP A 30 -0.21 -1.67 9.02
N GLN A 31 -0.25 -1.27 7.74
CA GLN A 31 0.77 -0.39 7.17
C GLN A 31 0.81 0.96 7.90
N ILE A 32 -0.34 1.53 8.24
CA ILE A 32 -0.41 2.80 8.97
C ILE A 32 0.08 2.64 10.41
N VAL A 33 -0.26 1.55 11.07
CA VAL A 33 0.26 1.22 12.40
C VAL A 33 1.78 1.06 12.36
N LEU A 34 2.31 0.33 11.40
CA LEU A 34 3.75 0.14 11.21
C LEU A 34 4.52 1.44 10.88
N ILE A 35 3.86 2.44 10.30
CA ILE A 35 4.43 3.77 10.07
C ILE A 35 4.47 4.60 11.35
N LEU A 36 3.39 4.58 12.13
CA LEU A 36 3.14 5.56 13.18
C LEU A 36 3.41 5.07 14.59
N ALA A 37 2.99 3.84 14.93
CA ALA A 37 3.04 3.34 16.29
C ALA A 37 4.48 3.03 16.76
N ASP A 38 4.71 3.17 18.05
CA ASP A 38 5.87 2.59 18.70
C ASP A 38 5.68 1.09 18.88
N GLN A 39 6.77 0.35 18.95
CA GLN A 39 6.69 -1.11 19.03
C GLN A 39 5.87 -1.60 20.24
N ASN A 40 6.00 -0.95 21.37
CA ASN A 40 5.29 -1.26 22.60
C ASN A 40 3.80 -0.90 22.59
N GLN A 41 3.36 -0.06 21.65
CA GLN A 41 1.94 0.24 21.45
C GLN A 41 1.20 -0.89 20.73
N VAL A 42 1.90 -1.68 19.92
CA VAL A 42 1.28 -2.67 19.03
C VAL A 42 1.00 -3.96 19.79
N ALA A 43 -0.28 -4.18 20.15
CA ALA A 43 -0.71 -5.44 20.76
C ALA A 43 -0.73 -6.59 19.74
N ALA A 44 -1.25 -6.33 18.52
CA ALA A 44 -1.18 -7.24 17.39
C ALA A 44 -1.52 -6.50 16.08
N ILE A 45 -1.03 -7.05 14.98
CA ILE A 45 -1.41 -6.69 13.61
C ILE A 45 -2.04 -7.90 12.91
N SER A 46 -2.70 -7.69 11.78
CA SER A 46 -3.35 -8.80 11.08
C SER A 46 -2.35 -9.81 10.52
N THR A 47 -2.79 -11.04 10.26
CA THR A 47 -1.96 -12.04 9.57
C THR A 47 -1.61 -11.63 8.14
N ALA A 48 -2.40 -10.76 7.52
CA ALA A 48 -2.12 -10.23 6.18
C ALA A 48 -0.86 -9.34 6.12
N ALA A 49 -0.36 -8.88 7.27
CA ALA A 49 0.90 -8.13 7.33
C ALA A 49 2.12 -8.95 6.87
N ASP A 50 2.02 -10.29 6.85
CA ASP A 50 3.08 -11.20 6.38
C ASP A 50 2.97 -11.55 4.89
N ASP A 51 1.88 -11.13 4.22
CA ASP A 51 1.64 -11.42 2.80
C ASP A 51 2.64 -10.67 1.89
N VAL A 52 2.82 -11.20 0.67
CA VAL A 52 3.62 -10.56 -0.39
C VAL A 52 3.08 -9.18 -0.78
N TYR A 53 1.84 -8.89 -0.45
CA TYR A 53 1.16 -7.61 -0.68
C TYR A 53 1.48 -6.56 0.40
N SER A 54 2.12 -6.95 1.50
CA SER A 54 2.50 -6.03 2.58
C SER A 54 3.80 -5.30 2.24
N PHE A 55 3.72 -3.96 2.16
CA PHE A 55 4.89 -3.13 1.89
C PHE A 55 5.91 -3.19 3.04
N TYR A 56 5.44 -3.18 4.29
CA TYR A 56 6.28 -3.28 5.49
C TYR A 56 6.37 -4.72 6.04
N ARG A 57 6.30 -5.75 5.16
CA ARG A 57 6.34 -7.16 5.57
C ARG A 57 7.55 -7.48 6.45
N GLU A 58 8.73 -7.01 6.08
CA GLU A 58 9.95 -7.26 6.86
C GLU A 58 9.89 -6.67 8.27
N LYS A 59 9.26 -5.50 8.42
CA LYS A 59 9.03 -4.89 9.72
C LYS A 59 7.95 -5.63 10.51
N ALA A 60 6.95 -6.17 9.82
CA ALA A 60 5.81 -6.84 10.43
C ALA A 60 6.17 -8.11 11.20
N VAL A 61 7.28 -8.79 10.87
CA VAL A 61 7.73 -10.03 11.54
C VAL A 61 8.00 -9.84 13.04
N PHE A 62 8.28 -8.62 13.49
CA PHE A 62 8.57 -8.32 14.89
C PHE A 62 7.33 -8.09 15.76
N PHE A 63 6.12 -8.22 15.17
CA PHE A 63 4.88 -7.92 15.89
C PHE A 63 3.98 -9.16 16.01
N PRO A 64 3.26 -9.31 17.15
CA PRO A 64 2.25 -10.34 17.30
C PRO A 64 1.18 -10.25 16.21
N LYS A 65 0.59 -11.41 15.85
CA LYS A 65 -0.44 -11.51 14.82
C LYS A 65 -1.78 -11.87 15.40
N THR A 66 -2.85 -11.35 14.79
CA THR A 66 -4.24 -11.71 15.09
C THR A 66 -4.99 -12.05 13.80
N ARG A 67 -5.96 -12.96 13.91
CA ARG A 67 -6.94 -13.24 12.85
C ARG A 67 -8.17 -12.33 12.91
N GLY A 68 -8.17 -11.36 13.84
CA GLY A 68 -9.27 -10.43 14.03
C GLY A 68 -10.52 -11.04 14.64
N LYS A 69 -10.43 -12.21 15.29
CA LYS A 69 -11.55 -12.79 16.01
C LYS A 69 -11.84 -11.97 17.27
N ILE A 70 -13.11 -11.83 17.59
CA ILE A 70 -13.56 -11.01 18.72
C ILE A 70 -12.92 -11.45 20.02
N GLU A 71 -12.80 -12.75 20.25
CA GLU A 71 -12.20 -13.33 21.45
C GLU A 71 -10.70 -12.97 21.55
N GLU A 72 -9.95 -13.04 20.43
CA GLU A 72 -8.54 -12.66 20.38
C GLU A 72 -8.38 -11.16 20.73
N ILE A 73 -9.24 -10.30 20.16
CA ILE A 73 -9.18 -8.85 20.39
C ILE A 73 -9.47 -8.53 21.87
N ILE A 74 -10.45 -9.19 22.49
CA ILE A 74 -10.78 -9.01 23.91
C ILE A 74 -9.57 -9.38 24.77
N MET A 75 -8.91 -10.51 24.50
CA MET A 75 -7.75 -10.97 25.26
C MET A 75 -6.51 -10.05 25.10
N LEU A 76 -6.43 -9.31 24.00
CA LEU A 76 -5.34 -8.36 23.76
C LEU A 76 -5.53 -7.04 24.52
N GLU A 77 -6.70 -6.77 25.08
CA GLU A 77 -7.03 -5.56 25.86
C GLU A 77 -6.55 -4.27 25.18
N PRO A 78 -6.98 -3.99 23.92
CA PRO A 78 -6.56 -2.79 23.22
C PRO A 78 -7.32 -1.55 23.69
N ASP A 79 -6.65 -0.39 23.69
CA ASP A 79 -7.33 0.92 23.78
C ASP A 79 -7.91 1.34 22.43
N VAL A 80 -7.30 0.86 21.33
CA VAL A 80 -7.63 1.21 19.95
C VAL A 80 -7.68 -0.04 19.09
N VAL A 81 -8.74 -0.15 18.28
CA VAL A 81 -8.84 -1.11 17.18
C VAL A 81 -8.90 -0.32 15.89
N MET A 82 -8.08 -0.65 14.91
CA MET A 82 -8.01 0.04 13.62
C MET A 82 -8.32 -0.91 12.48
N GLN A 83 -9.14 -0.46 11.53
CA GLN A 83 -9.49 -1.19 10.31
C GLN A 83 -9.76 -0.23 9.14
N THR A 84 -9.61 -0.75 7.92
CA THR A 84 -9.95 -0.02 6.68
C THR A 84 -11.33 -0.43 6.17
N TYR A 85 -11.71 -1.69 6.38
CA TYR A 85 -13.00 -2.22 6.01
C TYR A 85 -13.77 -2.68 7.22
N SER A 86 -15.06 -2.42 7.23
CA SER A 86 -15.98 -3.02 8.19
C SER A 86 -16.18 -4.52 7.85
N ALA A 87 -15.14 -5.33 8.06
CA ALA A 87 -15.18 -6.77 7.78
C ALA A 87 -16.11 -7.54 8.73
N THR A 88 -16.46 -6.94 9.87
CA THR A 88 -17.27 -7.59 10.93
C THR A 88 -18.40 -6.68 11.35
N MET A 89 -19.64 -7.08 11.06
CA MET A 89 -20.88 -6.30 11.31
C MET A 89 -21.06 -5.80 12.76
N ASN A 90 -20.31 -6.28 13.73
CA ASN A 90 -20.46 -5.94 15.14
C ASN A 90 -19.22 -5.33 15.80
N MET A 91 -18.19 -5.00 15.02
CA MET A 91 -16.91 -4.50 15.58
C MET A 91 -17.10 -3.24 16.44
N GLY A 92 -17.89 -2.27 15.97
CA GLY A 92 -18.18 -1.06 16.74
C GLY A 92 -18.92 -1.31 18.06
N LYS A 93 -19.83 -2.30 18.11
CA LYS A 93 -20.50 -2.68 19.36
C LYS A 93 -19.55 -3.38 20.32
N MET A 94 -18.69 -4.24 19.77
CA MET A 94 -17.71 -4.99 20.57
C MET A 94 -16.67 -4.05 21.17
N THR A 95 -16.04 -3.20 20.38
CA THR A 95 -15.02 -2.24 20.87
C THR A 95 -15.59 -1.34 21.95
N LYS A 96 -16.83 -0.86 21.79
CA LYS A 96 -17.52 -0.07 22.83
C LYS A 96 -17.70 -0.85 24.13
N ARG A 97 -18.00 -2.17 24.08
CA ARG A 97 -18.19 -3.00 25.29
C ARG A 97 -16.88 -3.20 26.07
N ILE A 98 -15.74 -3.27 25.39
CA ILE A 98 -14.44 -3.44 26.04
C ILE A 98 -13.75 -2.09 26.34
N GLY A 99 -14.42 -0.96 26.09
CA GLY A 99 -13.86 0.37 26.33
C GLY A 99 -12.83 0.82 25.31
N ALA A 100 -12.66 0.10 24.18
CA ALA A 100 -11.76 0.46 23.11
C ALA A 100 -12.40 1.43 22.11
N SER A 101 -11.58 2.26 21.46
CA SER A 101 -11.98 3.11 20.34
C SER A 101 -11.81 2.37 19.02
N LEU A 102 -12.85 2.35 18.16
CA LEU A 102 -12.75 1.87 16.79
C LEU A 102 -12.37 3.02 15.86
N ILE A 103 -11.32 2.82 15.07
CA ILE A 103 -10.88 3.73 14.01
C ILE A 103 -11.09 3.05 12.67
N GLU A 104 -11.97 3.62 11.86
CA GLU A 104 -12.21 3.20 10.49
C GLU A 104 -11.52 4.17 9.54
N LEU A 105 -10.57 3.66 8.76
CA LEU A 105 -9.82 4.44 7.79
C LEU A 105 -10.59 4.46 6.47
N ASN A 106 -10.66 5.65 5.85
CA ASN A 106 -11.30 5.79 4.55
C ASN A 106 -10.42 5.21 3.44
N TYR A 107 -11.02 4.42 2.57
CA TYR A 107 -10.36 3.84 1.42
C TYR A 107 -10.49 4.76 0.20
N SER A 108 -9.39 5.32 -0.29
CA SER A 108 -9.39 6.23 -1.44
C SER A 108 -8.00 6.34 -2.07
N ASN A 109 -7.96 6.69 -3.36
CA ASN A 109 -6.75 7.02 -4.10
C ASN A 109 -6.33 8.49 -3.91
N GLU A 110 -7.17 9.31 -3.31
CA GLU A 110 -6.92 10.74 -3.15
C GLU A 110 -5.92 11.00 -2.03
N PRO A 111 -4.81 11.75 -2.30
CA PRO A 111 -3.80 12.07 -1.28
C PRO A 111 -4.39 12.78 -0.06
N GLU A 112 -5.42 13.60 -0.23
CA GLU A 112 -6.08 14.32 0.86
C GLU A 112 -6.75 13.37 1.86
N ILE A 113 -7.32 12.25 1.38
CA ILE A 113 -7.90 11.22 2.23
C ILE A 113 -6.80 10.48 2.99
N LEU A 114 -5.68 10.15 2.32
CA LEU A 114 -4.53 9.58 2.99
C LEU A 114 -4.01 10.49 4.11
N TYR A 115 -3.86 11.80 3.84
CA TYR A 115 -3.40 12.76 4.85
C TYR A 115 -4.34 12.82 6.07
N LYS A 116 -5.65 12.75 5.83
CA LYS A 116 -6.66 12.70 6.90
C LYS A 116 -6.55 11.40 7.71
N ASN A 117 -6.39 10.26 7.06
CA ASN A 117 -6.21 8.97 7.71
C ASN A 117 -4.95 8.96 8.61
N ILE A 118 -3.81 9.38 8.07
CA ILE A 118 -2.54 9.47 8.81
C ILE A 118 -2.66 10.44 10.00
N LYS A 119 -3.29 11.60 9.80
CA LYS A 119 -3.50 12.57 10.87
C LYS A 119 -4.42 12.02 11.97
N MET A 120 -5.50 11.34 11.59
CA MET A 120 -6.45 10.72 12.53
C MET A 120 -5.76 9.61 13.32
N ALA A 121 -5.05 8.71 12.65
CA ALA A 121 -4.28 7.65 13.30
C ALA A 121 -3.21 8.21 14.23
N GLY A 122 -2.45 9.23 13.80
CA GLY A 122 -1.45 9.90 14.63
C GLY A 122 -2.04 10.52 15.89
N LYS A 123 -3.22 11.15 15.80
CA LYS A 123 -3.92 11.72 16.96
C LYS A 123 -4.30 10.65 17.97
N VAL A 124 -4.91 9.55 17.50
CA VAL A 124 -5.39 8.47 18.36
C VAL A 124 -4.22 7.71 19.00
N LEU A 125 -3.14 7.48 18.24
CA LEU A 125 -1.93 6.81 18.73
C LEU A 125 -1.00 7.74 19.55
N ARG A 126 -1.34 9.02 19.70
CA ARG A 126 -0.48 10.08 20.29
C ARG A 126 0.87 10.22 19.57
N GLN A 127 0.87 10.01 18.24
CA GLN A 127 2.03 10.10 17.35
C GLN A 127 1.88 11.26 16.33
N ASN A 128 1.40 12.42 16.81
CA ASN A 128 1.07 13.57 15.95
C ASN A 128 2.27 14.08 15.13
N ASP A 129 3.44 14.15 15.75
CA ASP A 129 4.65 14.65 15.09
C ASP A 129 5.09 13.71 13.97
N ARG A 130 5.04 12.39 14.21
CA ARG A 130 5.38 11.36 13.21
C ARG A 130 4.38 11.41 12.04
N ALA A 131 3.09 11.55 12.33
CA ALA A 131 2.05 11.72 11.32
C ALA A 131 2.25 12.99 10.47
N SER A 132 2.57 14.11 11.12
CA SER A 132 2.85 15.39 10.43
C SER A 132 4.08 15.29 9.54
N GLN A 133 5.17 14.70 10.04
CA GLN A 133 6.40 14.47 9.27
C GLN A 133 6.17 13.52 8.08
N PHE A 134 5.36 12.46 8.26
CA PHE A 134 5.00 11.57 7.17
C PHE A 134 4.26 12.32 6.07
N ASN A 135 3.19 13.03 6.42
CA ASN A 135 2.39 13.79 5.46
C ASN A 135 3.22 14.84 4.71
N LYS A 136 4.10 15.56 5.41
CA LYS A 136 5.00 16.55 4.79
C LYS A 136 5.98 15.88 3.80
N ARG A 137 6.62 14.79 4.20
CA ARG A 137 7.54 14.06 3.30
C ARG A 137 6.82 13.52 2.08
N TYR A 138 5.62 12.96 2.28
CA TYR A 138 4.81 12.40 1.20
C TYR A 138 4.38 13.48 0.19
N ALA A 139 3.88 14.62 0.67
CA ALA A 139 3.52 15.76 -0.18
C ALA A 139 4.72 16.30 -0.98
N ASN A 140 5.90 16.39 -0.35
CA ASN A 140 7.12 16.84 -1.01
C ASN A 140 7.54 15.86 -2.13
N ARG A 141 7.43 14.55 -1.91
CA ARG A 141 7.73 13.54 -2.94
C ARG A 141 6.76 13.64 -4.12
N ILE A 142 5.44 13.79 -3.87
CA ILE A 142 4.44 14.03 -4.93
C ILE A 142 4.84 15.26 -5.77
N ASN A 143 5.15 16.38 -5.13
CA ASN A 143 5.53 17.61 -5.83
C ASN A 143 6.82 17.42 -6.64
N LYS A 144 7.81 16.72 -6.07
CA LYS A 144 9.06 16.41 -6.78
C LYS A 144 8.81 15.59 -8.06
N ILE A 145 7.94 14.57 -8.00
CA ILE A 145 7.59 13.77 -9.18
C ILE A 145 6.81 14.60 -10.20
N LYS A 146 5.81 15.38 -9.76
CA LYS A 146 5.00 16.22 -10.65
C LYS A 146 5.84 17.24 -11.44
N ASN A 147 6.95 17.71 -10.85
CA ASN A 147 7.86 18.65 -11.49
C ASN A 147 8.91 18.00 -12.42
N GLN A 148 8.93 16.66 -12.52
CA GLN A 148 9.79 15.96 -13.45
C GLN A 148 9.28 16.09 -14.90
N PRO A 149 10.18 16.04 -15.91
CA PRO A 149 9.78 16.01 -17.32
C PRO A 149 8.80 14.87 -17.59
N ARG A 150 7.76 15.17 -18.36
CA ARG A 150 6.76 14.16 -18.79
C ARG A 150 7.15 13.55 -20.12
N SER A 151 6.77 12.29 -20.31
CA SER A 151 6.98 11.54 -21.54
C SER A 151 5.63 11.17 -22.16
N LYS A 152 5.57 11.12 -23.50
CA LYS A 152 4.40 10.64 -24.24
C LYS A 152 4.36 9.12 -24.42
N LEU A 153 5.31 8.38 -23.83
CA LEU A 153 5.32 6.92 -23.87
C LEU A 153 4.03 6.38 -23.24
N LYS A 154 3.33 5.53 -24.00
CA LYS A 154 2.11 4.85 -23.58
C LYS A 154 2.45 3.60 -22.78
N ILE A 155 2.01 3.55 -21.56
CA ILE A 155 2.26 2.43 -20.63
C ILE A 155 0.99 1.59 -20.49
N ALA A 156 1.07 0.30 -20.84
CA ALA A 156 -0.01 -0.65 -20.61
C ALA A 156 0.27 -1.47 -19.35
N TYR A 157 -0.70 -1.47 -18.43
CA TYR A 157 -0.67 -2.32 -17.25
C TYR A 157 -1.34 -3.67 -17.51
N VAL A 158 -0.76 -4.76 -17.00
CA VAL A 158 -1.35 -6.09 -17.12
C VAL A 158 -1.07 -6.95 -15.88
N THR A 159 -2.10 -7.67 -15.42
CA THR A 159 -2.00 -8.70 -14.39
C THR A 159 -1.88 -10.10 -15.02
N PRO A 160 -1.51 -11.14 -14.24
CA PRO A 160 -1.49 -12.53 -14.75
C PRO A 160 -2.82 -13.00 -15.31
N SER A 161 -3.94 -12.51 -14.78
CA SER A 161 -5.29 -12.81 -15.30
C SER A 161 -5.64 -12.03 -16.58
N GLY A 162 -4.74 -11.16 -17.07
CA GLY A 162 -4.97 -10.33 -18.25
C GLY A 162 -5.86 -9.11 -18.01
N VAL A 163 -6.04 -8.73 -16.74
CA VAL A 163 -6.77 -7.52 -16.38
C VAL A 163 -5.87 -6.31 -16.50
N THR A 164 -6.42 -5.22 -17.02
CA THR A 164 -5.81 -3.89 -17.04
C THR A 164 -6.58 -2.90 -16.16
N ALA A 165 -5.97 -1.76 -15.91
CA ALA A 165 -6.48 -0.71 -15.03
C ALA A 165 -6.64 0.60 -15.82
N GLY A 166 -7.89 1.02 -16.00
CA GLY A 166 -8.24 2.25 -16.70
C GLY A 166 -8.54 3.43 -15.79
N ILE A 167 -9.17 4.44 -16.36
CA ILE A 167 -9.54 5.69 -15.67
C ILE A 167 -10.35 5.38 -14.41
N GLY A 168 -10.00 6.03 -13.30
CA GLY A 168 -10.64 5.86 -11.98
C GLY A 168 -10.01 4.76 -11.12
N THR A 169 -8.89 4.15 -11.56
CA THR A 169 -8.11 3.21 -10.76
C THR A 169 -6.83 3.83 -10.23
N SER A 170 -6.34 3.33 -9.08
CA SER A 170 -5.06 3.76 -8.51
C SER A 170 -3.89 3.55 -9.45
N VAL A 171 -3.88 2.45 -10.21
CA VAL A 171 -2.80 2.14 -11.17
C VAL A 171 -2.73 3.18 -12.30
N ASN A 172 -3.89 3.60 -12.83
CA ASN A 172 -3.93 4.67 -13.83
C ASN A 172 -3.35 5.98 -13.25
N ASP A 173 -3.66 6.29 -12.01
CA ASP A 173 -3.16 7.51 -11.35
C ASP A 173 -1.66 7.41 -11.06
N ILE A 174 -1.16 6.23 -10.69
CA ILE A 174 0.27 5.94 -10.53
C ILE A 174 1.02 6.16 -11.85
N ILE A 175 0.53 5.61 -12.98
CA ILE A 175 1.14 5.80 -14.30
C ILE A 175 1.22 7.29 -14.64
N LYS A 176 0.13 8.02 -14.45
CA LYS A 176 0.09 9.46 -14.70
C LYS A 176 1.04 10.24 -13.78
N LEU A 177 1.08 9.88 -12.49
CA LEU A 177 1.98 10.51 -11.53
C LEU A 177 3.44 10.26 -11.90
N SER A 178 3.79 9.05 -12.40
CA SER A 178 5.14 8.72 -12.85
C SER A 178 5.61 9.51 -14.08
N GLY A 179 4.71 10.29 -14.71
CA GLY A 179 5.02 11.18 -15.81
C GLY A 179 4.84 10.60 -17.20
N PHE A 180 4.14 9.47 -17.31
CA PHE A 180 3.85 8.78 -18.58
C PHE A 180 2.37 8.84 -18.94
N GLU A 181 2.02 8.38 -20.16
CA GLU A 181 0.64 8.24 -20.60
C GLU A 181 0.12 6.84 -20.28
N SER A 182 -1.07 6.77 -19.68
CA SER A 182 -1.74 5.49 -19.46
C SER A 182 -2.38 5.02 -20.76
N TYR A 183 -1.94 3.88 -21.28
CA TYR A 183 -2.52 3.25 -22.48
C TYR A 183 -4.03 3.04 -22.33
N ALA A 184 -4.49 2.58 -21.19
CA ALA A 184 -5.91 2.41 -20.93
C ALA A 184 -6.68 3.74 -20.97
N ALA A 185 -6.07 4.84 -20.49
CA ALA A 185 -6.71 6.15 -20.54
C ALA A 185 -6.75 6.74 -21.97
N THR A 186 -5.72 6.51 -22.80
CA THR A 186 -5.73 6.97 -24.21
C THR A 186 -6.82 6.27 -25.03
N HIS A 187 -7.24 5.07 -24.63
CA HIS A 187 -8.34 4.31 -25.24
C HIS A 187 -9.69 4.48 -24.49
N ASN A 188 -9.79 5.45 -23.56
CA ASN A 188 -11.00 5.69 -22.74
C ASN A 188 -11.49 4.47 -21.94
N PHE A 189 -10.62 3.53 -21.60
CA PHE A 189 -10.96 2.41 -20.72
C PHE A 189 -11.17 2.91 -19.31
N LYS A 190 -12.22 2.42 -18.64
CA LYS A 190 -12.62 2.83 -17.29
C LYS A 190 -12.63 1.64 -16.33
N GLY A 191 -12.18 1.86 -15.10
CA GLY A 191 -12.17 0.83 -14.05
C GLY A 191 -11.23 -0.34 -14.39
N TRP A 192 -11.50 -1.47 -13.80
CA TRP A 192 -10.78 -2.72 -14.03
C TRP A 192 -11.50 -3.51 -15.14
N LEU A 193 -10.77 -3.94 -16.17
CA LEU A 193 -11.34 -4.65 -17.31
C LEU A 193 -10.31 -5.63 -17.89
N ASN A 194 -10.82 -6.64 -18.63
CA ASN A 194 -9.95 -7.51 -19.41
C ASN A 194 -9.28 -6.66 -20.51
N LEU A 195 -7.96 -6.81 -20.64
CA LEU A 195 -7.17 -6.08 -21.63
C LEU A 195 -7.57 -6.51 -23.05
N PRO A 196 -8.09 -5.60 -23.89
CA PRO A 196 -8.50 -5.93 -25.25
C PRO A 196 -7.27 -6.20 -26.12
N ILE A 197 -7.04 -7.46 -26.51
CA ILE A 197 -5.86 -7.89 -27.26
C ILE A 197 -5.85 -7.28 -28.67
N GLU A 198 -7.01 -7.10 -29.27
CA GLU A 198 -7.16 -6.49 -30.58
C GLU A 198 -6.65 -5.04 -30.58
N ASN A 199 -6.94 -4.28 -29.54
CA ASN A 199 -6.43 -2.92 -29.38
C ASN A 199 -4.90 -2.91 -29.27
N LEU A 200 -4.31 -3.86 -28.52
CA LEU A 200 -2.85 -3.99 -28.40
C LEU A 200 -2.17 -4.33 -29.72
N ILE A 201 -2.82 -5.12 -30.59
CA ILE A 201 -2.28 -5.49 -31.90
C ILE A 201 -2.33 -4.30 -32.85
N MET A 202 -3.41 -3.51 -32.82
CA MET A 202 -3.61 -2.36 -33.72
C MET A 202 -2.82 -1.11 -33.30
N ASP A 203 -2.72 -0.85 -32.01
CA ASP A 203 -1.98 0.28 -31.42
C ASP A 203 -1.20 -0.24 -30.19
N PRO A 204 0.00 -0.82 -30.39
CA PRO A 204 0.77 -1.37 -29.30
C PRO A 204 1.26 -0.30 -28.32
N PRO A 205 1.37 -0.61 -27.02
CA PRO A 205 1.99 0.29 -26.05
C PRO A 205 3.50 0.36 -26.27
N ASP A 206 4.12 1.43 -25.80
CA ASP A 206 5.57 1.56 -25.80
C ASP A 206 6.24 0.70 -24.74
N ILE A 207 5.55 0.51 -23.60
CA ILE A 207 6.07 -0.23 -22.44
C ILE A 207 4.91 -0.99 -21.77
N PHE A 208 5.19 -2.21 -21.33
CA PHE A 208 4.32 -2.93 -20.39
C PHE A 208 4.79 -2.72 -18.96
N ILE A 209 3.84 -2.55 -18.06
CA ILE A 209 4.07 -2.73 -16.63
C ILE A 209 3.23 -3.91 -16.13
N THR A 210 3.83 -4.77 -15.31
CA THR A 210 3.19 -5.96 -14.76
C THR A 210 3.06 -5.83 -13.25
N GLY A 211 1.97 -6.33 -12.70
CA GLY A 211 1.74 -6.43 -11.26
C GLY A 211 1.14 -7.79 -10.88
N TYR A 212 1.35 -8.21 -9.65
CA TYR A 212 0.84 -9.47 -9.10
C TYR A 212 1.38 -10.76 -9.77
N PHE A 213 2.53 -10.67 -10.46
CA PHE A 213 3.17 -11.84 -11.07
C PHE A 213 4.01 -12.67 -10.09
N GLU A 214 4.33 -12.14 -8.93
CA GLU A 214 5.00 -12.85 -7.83
C GLU A 214 4.06 -13.81 -7.08
N ASP A 215 2.75 -13.68 -7.23
CA ASP A 215 1.76 -14.60 -6.66
C ASP A 215 1.64 -15.86 -7.52
N LYS A 216 2.24 -16.95 -7.04
CA LYS A 216 2.25 -18.25 -7.74
C LYS A 216 0.85 -18.83 -7.92
N ALA A 217 -0.09 -18.59 -7.01
CA ALA A 217 -1.45 -19.08 -7.12
C ALA A 217 -2.20 -18.45 -8.29
N VAL A 218 -1.97 -17.16 -8.53
CA VAL A 218 -2.58 -16.42 -9.65
C VAL A 218 -1.93 -16.75 -10.98
N THR A 219 -0.60 -16.94 -11.02
CA THR A 219 0.14 -17.20 -12.26
C THR A 219 -0.07 -18.60 -12.82
N GLN A 220 -0.51 -19.57 -12.01
CA GLN A 220 -0.71 -20.97 -12.41
C GLN A 220 -2.07 -21.24 -13.09
N SER A 221 -2.99 -20.30 -13.14
CA SER A 221 -4.29 -20.48 -13.77
C SER A 221 -4.16 -20.73 -15.28
N ASN A 222 -4.75 -21.84 -15.77
CA ASN A 222 -4.78 -22.19 -17.21
C ASN A 222 -5.64 -21.20 -18.04
N TRP A 223 -6.49 -20.43 -17.41
CA TRP A 223 -7.39 -19.44 -18.04
C TRP A 223 -6.83 -18.02 -18.03
N SER A 224 -5.57 -17.86 -17.65
CA SER A 224 -4.92 -16.55 -17.62
C SER A 224 -4.70 -16.00 -19.03
N LEU A 225 -5.23 -14.81 -19.32
CA LEU A 225 -4.97 -14.07 -20.56
C LEU A 225 -3.48 -13.75 -20.73
N ALA A 226 -2.71 -13.68 -19.64
CA ALA A 226 -1.26 -13.54 -19.69
C ALA A 226 -0.56 -14.76 -20.34
N ARG A 227 -1.28 -15.85 -20.59
CA ARG A 227 -0.83 -17.01 -21.40
C ARG A 227 -1.23 -16.91 -22.87
N HIS A 228 -1.96 -15.87 -23.28
CA HIS A 228 -2.32 -15.69 -24.68
C HIS A 228 -1.07 -15.46 -25.53
N ASN A 229 -0.87 -16.30 -26.55
CA ASN A 229 0.37 -16.31 -27.35
C ASN A 229 0.75 -14.96 -27.91
N SER A 230 -0.23 -14.17 -28.38
CA SER A 230 0.00 -12.82 -28.92
C SER A 230 0.50 -11.87 -27.83
N LEU A 231 -0.08 -11.90 -26.62
CA LEU A 231 0.36 -11.06 -25.51
C LEU A 231 1.77 -11.43 -25.06
N ILE A 232 2.04 -12.72 -24.89
CA ILE A 232 3.39 -13.22 -24.55
C ILE A 232 4.43 -12.77 -25.58
N LYS A 233 4.10 -12.89 -26.88
CA LYS A 233 4.98 -12.45 -27.97
C LYS A 233 5.23 -10.95 -27.92
N MET A 234 4.20 -10.15 -27.65
CA MET A 234 4.34 -8.70 -27.52
C MET A 234 5.19 -8.31 -26.31
N MET A 235 4.95 -8.93 -25.14
CA MET A 235 5.73 -8.66 -23.92
C MET A 235 7.20 -9.10 -24.02
N LYS A 236 7.54 -10.01 -24.95
CA LYS A 236 8.95 -10.35 -25.25
C LYS A 236 9.65 -9.27 -26.09
N ASN A 237 8.91 -8.57 -26.96
CA ASN A 237 9.45 -7.61 -27.88
C ASN A 237 9.34 -6.15 -27.40
N ILE A 238 8.42 -5.88 -26.47
CA ILE A 238 8.19 -4.56 -25.87
C ILE A 238 8.79 -4.56 -24.47
N PRO A 239 9.53 -3.52 -24.07
CA PRO A 239 10.08 -3.41 -22.73
C PRO A 239 9.01 -3.62 -21.67
N THR A 240 9.31 -4.48 -20.70
CA THR A 240 8.37 -4.82 -19.62
C THR A 240 9.04 -4.57 -18.26
N VAL A 241 8.36 -3.82 -17.39
CA VAL A 241 8.78 -3.50 -16.02
C VAL A 241 7.82 -4.14 -15.04
N ASN A 242 8.32 -4.85 -14.04
CA ASN A 242 7.49 -5.39 -12.96
C ASN A 242 7.37 -4.40 -11.82
N ILE A 243 6.14 -4.22 -11.32
CA ILE A 243 5.86 -3.47 -10.10
C ILE A 243 5.55 -4.46 -9.00
N PRO A 244 6.27 -4.42 -7.86
CA PRO A 244 5.93 -5.25 -6.71
C PRO A 244 4.48 -5.02 -6.28
N SER A 245 3.73 -6.09 -6.01
CA SER A 245 2.32 -6.02 -5.63
C SER A 245 2.10 -5.21 -4.35
N SER A 246 3.10 -5.20 -3.47
CA SER A 246 3.08 -4.40 -2.23
C SER A 246 2.98 -2.89 -2.50
N TYR A 247 3.45 -2.39 -3.65
CA TYR A 247 3.32 -0.99 -4.04
C TYR A 247 1.92 -0.64 -4.56
N LEU A 248 1.19 -1.64 -5.03
CA LEU A 248 -0.16 -1.50 -5.59
C LEU A 248 -1.25 -1.77 -4.55
N SER A 249 -0.88 -2.28 -3.37
CA SER A 249 -1.79 -2.51 -2.26
C SER A 249 -2.16 -1.20 -1.55
N CYS A 250 -3.24 -1.23 -0.79
CA CYS A 250 -3.63 -0.14 0.13
C CYS A 250 -3.77 1.23 -0.52
N ASN A 251 -4.54 1.34 -1.58
CA ASN A 251 -4.88 2.55 -2.34
C ASN A 251 -4.33 3.87 -1.78
N GLY A 252 -3.51 4.55 -2.56
CA GLY A 252 -2.96 5.86 -2.22
C GLY A 252 -1.77 5.86 -1.27
N LEU A 253 -1.62 4.86 -0.37
CA LEU A 253 -0.55 4.88 0.63
C LEU A 253 0.86 4.77 0.02
N PHE A 254 1.00 3.97 -1.04
CA PHE A 254 2.28 3.72 -1.72
C PHE A 254 2.31 4.24 -3.17
N ILE A 255 1.39 5.13 -3.54
CA ILE A 255 1.29 5.67 -4.91
C ILE A 255 2.57 6.41 -5.34
N VAL A 256 3.24 7.08 -4.40
CA VAL A 256 4.51 7.77 -4.66
C VAL A 256 5.63 6.76 -4.87
N ASP A 257 5.69 5.73 -4.03
CA ASP A 257 6.69 4.67 -4.11
C ASP A 257 6.56 3.90 -5.43
N ALA A 258 5.32 3.57 -5.82
CA ALA A 258 5.02 2.96 -7.11
C ALA A 258 5.41 3.86 -8.30
N ALA A 259 5.07 5.15 -8.25
CA ALA A 259 5.38 6.09 -9.33
C ALA A 259 6.88 6.32 -9.49
N GLU A 260 7.63 6.45 -8.40
CA GLU A 260 9.10 6.54 -8.42
C GLU A 260 9.72 5.26 -8.97
N HIS A 261 9.25 4.09 -8.53
CA HIS A 261 9.71 2.79 -9.03
C HIS A 261 9.49 2.65 -10.54
N ILE A 262 8.27 2.92 -11.03
CA ILE A 262 7.97 2.87 -12.47
C ILE A 262 8.93 3.77 -13.24
N ARG A 263 9.06 5.02 -12.79
CA ARG A 263 9.89 6.00 -13.49
C ARG A 263 11.35 5.55 -13.58
N THR A 264 11.93 5.16 -12.47
CA THR A 264 13.33 4.71 -12.42
C THR A 264 13.56 3.47 -13.29
N SER A 265 12.70 2.45 -13.13
CA SER A 265 12.84 1.18 -13.86
C SER A 265 12.63 1.34 -15.36
N ILE A 266 11.77 2.26 -15.80
CA ILE A 266 11.58 2.54 -17.23
C ILE A 266 12.81 3.21 -17.81
N PHE A 267 13.38 4.22 -17.16
CA PHE A 267 14.58 4.89 -17.66
C PHE A 267 15.78 3.95 -17.71
N GLU A 268 15.96 3.10 -16.70
CA GLU A 268 16.99 2.05 -16.72
C GLU A 268 16.82 1.09 -17.91
N LYS A 269 15.57 0.64 -18.15
CA LYS A 269 15.25 -0.25 -19.29
C LYS A 269 15.53 0.42 -20.63
N ILE A 270 15.09 1.66 -20.83
CA ILE A 270 15.27 2.40 -22.09
C ILE A 270 16.77 2.58 -22.37
N ASN A 271 17.57 2.95 -21.39
CA ASN A 271 19.02 3.10 -21.55
C ASN A 271 19.68 1.78 -21.95
N LEU A 272 19.29 0.66 -21.33
CA LEU A 272 19.78 -0.67 -21.71
C LEU A 272 19.41 -1.07 -23.14
N PHE A 273 18.21 -0.69 -23.62
CA PHE A 273 17.78 -0.98 -24.99
C PHE A 273 18.53 -0.12 -26.02
N SER A 274 18.76 1.18 -25.72
CA SER A 274 19.54 2.07 -26.61
C SER A 274 20.99 1.62 -26.77
N ASP A 275 21.61 1.11 -25.71
CA ASP A 275 22.99 0.61 -25.75
C ASP A 275 23.13 -0.69 -26.58
N ILE A 276 22.07 -1.52 -26.62
CA ILE A 276 22.03 -2.75 -27.43
C ILE A 276 21.85 -2.44 -28.93
N GLU A 277 21.08 -1.40 -29.28
CA GLU A 277 20.89 -0.99 -30.69
C GLU A 277 22.14 -0.31 -31.26
N VAL A 278 22.93 0.39 -30.47
CA VAL A 278 24.19 1.02 -30.88
C VAL A 278 25.32 -0.02 -31.06
N SER A 279 25.20 -1.21 -30.47
CA SER A 279 26.19 -2.29 -30.53
C SER A 279 25.95 -3.32 -31.64
N LYS A 280 24.93 -3.13 -32.49
CA LYS A 280 24.63 -3.91 -33.70
C LYS A 280 24.93 -3.11 -34.97
#